data_26ee8d755dcd5f46f30834869d3d1a7e
#
_entry.id   26ee8d755dcd5f46f30834869d3d1a7e
#
_cell.length_a   1.000
_cell.length_b   1.000
_cell.length_c   1.000
_cell.angle_alpha   90.00
_cell.angle_beta   90.00
_cell.angle_gamma   90.00
#
_symmetry.space_group_name_H-M   'P 1'
#
loop_
_entity.id
_entity.type
_entity.pdbx_description
1 polymer ?
#
loop_
_entity_poly.entity_id
_entity_poly.type
_entity_poly.pdbx_seq_one_letter_code
_entity_poly.pdbx_strand_id
1 'polypeptide(L)'
;AMAKNYDFVVLEDYKTVPEDLLNQYGYQIYKNVAGYNLYYCADVEQRDLGGWIVTQYGPNAGFSMCYTIEDKDNNLIIIDGGYSWHEEKLRAIIRAHGNHVTAWIVTSPIDSNAHAFCEILQDKQGIQIDQIYTMHINDEQYATCLRDAKEWQNTDFVQMFRETLEKEKNVSYIKEDDQFEALGLSFKVLHAWDDETDAIGEYQEYNGSLCFQVQGKEQKMLFLSKMTQPMEPYLKARHADELKSDYVQANNNGEWTMSGDLYNLISPSYVFMDCGERTMSPEAEGYGAWGVYNYMLSRGIKVLSYETVPNWVILR
;
A
#
# COMPACT_ATOMS: atom_id res chain seq x y z
N ALA A 1 -25.15 -0.59 -25.40
CA ALA A 1 -24.15 -1.45 -26.10
C ALA A 1 -22.85 -1.60 -25.32
N MET A 2 -22.30 -0.53 -24.74
CA MET A 2 -21.07 -0.60 -23.91
C MET A 2 -21.23 -1.49 -22.66
N ALA A 3 -22.35 -1.39 -21.95
CA ALA A 3 -22.53 -2.09 -20.68
C ALA A 3 -22.57 -3.62 -20.81
N LYS A 4 -23.02 -4.18 -21.93
CA LYS A 4 -23.11 -5.64 -22.12
C LYS A 4 -21.76 -6.36 -22.30
N ASN A 5 -20.67 -5.61 -22.49
CA ASN A 5 -19.36 -6.19 -22.80
C ASN A 5 -18.42 -6.23 -21.58
N TYR A 6 -18.86 -5.77 -20.42
CA TYR A 6 -18.03 -5.70 -19.24
C TYR A 6 -18.68 -6.53 -18.11
N ASP A 7 -17.87 -7.30 -17.40
CA ASP A 7 -18.33 -8.06 -16.23
C ASP A 7 -18.59 -7.11 -15.05
N PHE A 8 -17.85 -6.01 -14.97
CA PHE A 8 -17.94 -4.98 -13.94
C PHE A 8 -17.93 -3.57 -14.53
N VAL A 9 -18.64 -2.66 -13.85
CA VAL A 9 -18.61 -1.22 -14.12
C VAL A 9 -18.36 -0.49 -12.80
N VAL A 10 -17.36 0.39 -12.78
CA VAL A 10 -17.04 1.25 -11.64
C VAL A 10 -17.50 2.66 -11.95
N LEU A 11 -18.29 3.25 -11.08
CA LEU A 11 -18.77 4.62 -11.20
C LEU A 11 -18.46 5.39 -9.91
N GLU A 12 -18.05 6.64 -10.08
CA GLU A 12 -17.95 7.57 -8.96
C GLU A 12 -19.35 7.84 -8.37
N ASP A 13 -19.42 7.92 -7.05
CA ASP A 13 -20.66 8.01 -6.27
C ASP A 13 -21.59 9.17 -6.71
N TYR A 14 -20.99 10.31 -7.09
CA TYR A 14 -21.71 11.50 -7.56
C TYR A 14 -22.12 11.44 -9.04
N LYS A 15 -21.61 10.48 -9.81
CA LYS A 15 -22.03 10.26 -11.19
C LYS A 15 -23.27 9.37 -11.20
N THR A 16 -24.41 9.99 -11.12
CA THR A 16 -25.70 9.30 -11.24
C THR A 16 -25.87 8.77 -12.67
N VAL A 17 -25.50 7.50 -12.87
CA VAL A 17 -26.12 6.72 -13.93
C VAL A 17 -27.49 6.28 -13.41
N PRO A 18 -28.58 6.49 -14.16
CA PRO A 18 -29.87 6.00 -13.73
C PRO A 18 -29.76 4.51 -13.41
N GLU A 19 -30.10 4.13 -12.19
CA GLU A 19 -30.03 2.74 -11.72
C GLU A 19 -30.86 1.83 -12.64
N ASP A 20 -31.98 2.36 -13.16
CA ASP A 20 -32.83 1.72 -14.16
C ASP A 20 -32.06 1.33 -15.42
N LEU A 21 -31.12 2.17 -15.87
CA LEU A 21 -30.33 1.89 -17.06
C LEU A 21 -29.34 0.75 -16.84
N LEU A 22 -28.68 0.71 -15.68
CA LEU A 22 -27.77 -0.38 -15.33
C LEU A 22 -28.53 -1.69 -15.15
N ASN A 23 -29.66 -1.67 -14.43
CA ASN A 23 -30.53 -2.81 -14.25
C ASN A 23 -31.09 -3.36 -15.58
N GLN A 24 -31.40 -2.48 -16.53
CA GLN A 24 -31.85 -2.87 -17.88
C GLN A 24 -30.80 -3.70 -18.63
N TYR A 25 -29.50 -3.51 -18.30
CA TYR A 25 -28.39 -4.28 -18.87
C TYR A 25 -27.91 -5.42 -17.96
N GLY A 26 -28.66 -5.72 -16.86
CA GLY A 26 -28.33 -6.80 -15.94
C GLY A 26 -27.28 -6.45 -14.89
N TYR A 27 -26.91 -5.19 -14.75
CA TYR A 27 -25.95 -4.76 -13.73
C TYR A 27 -26.67 -4.47 -12.42
N GLN A 28 -26.12 -5.00 -11.34
CA GLN A 28 -26.56 -4.73 -9.97
C GLN A 28 -25.41 -4.13 -9.18
N ILE A 29 -25.74 -3.32 -8.17
CA ILE A 29 -24.73 -2.81 -7.26
C ILE A 29 -24.09 -3.97 -6.50
N TYR A 30 -22.80 -4.11 -6.63
CA TYR A 30 -22.02 -5.14 -5.92
C TYR A 30 -21.46 -4.58 -4.62
N LYS A 31 -20.89 -3.39 -4.68
CA LYS A 31 -20.16 -2.80 -3.57
C LYS A 31 -20.07 -1.28 -3.72
N ASN A 32 -20.23 -0.56 -2.61
CA ASN A 32 -19.85 0.84 -2.52
C ASN A 32 -18.60 0.95 -1.63
N VAL A 33 -17.50 1.45 -2.17
CA VAL A 33 -16.25 1.59 -1.44
C VAL A 33 -15.64 2.94 -1.73
N ALA A 34 -15.40 3.72 -0.69
CA ALA A 34 -14.64 4.96 -0.74
C ALA A 34 -15.10 5.96 -1.83
N GLY A 35 -16.41 6.11 -2.02
CA GLY A 35 -17.00 7.02 -3.01
C GLY A 35 -17.10 6.45 -4.42
N TYR A 36 -16.95 5.14 -4.57
CA TYR A 36 -17.13 4.44 -5.84
C TYR A 36 -18.19 3.35 -5.72
N ASN A 37 -19.09 3.28 -6.70
CA ASN A 37 -20.05 2.20 -6.84
C ASN A 37 -19.49 1.18 -7.85
N LEU A 38 -19.30 -0.04 -7.40
CA LEU A 38 -18.98 -1.18 -8.26
C LEU A 38 -20.28 -1.92 -8.59
N TYR A 39 -20.58 -2.05 -9.87
CA TYR A 39 -21.69 -2.82 -10.39
C TYR A 39 -21.17 -4.07 -11.07
N TYR A 40 -21.88 -5.18 -10.92
CA TYR A 40 -21.58 -6.42 -11.64
C TYR A 40 -22.77 -6.84 -12.49
N CYS A 41 -22.52 -7.55 -13.58
CA CYS A 41 -23.59 -8.16 -14.36
C CYS A 41 -24.06 -9.43 -13.64
N ALA A 42 -25.35 -9.46 -13.26
CA ALA A 42 -25.95 -10.56 -12.49
C ALA A 42 -25.96 -11.91 -13.23
N ASP A 43 -25.81 -11.90 -14.55
CA ASP A 43 -25.71 -13.11 -15.37
C ASP A 43 -24.29 -13.71 -15.39
N VAL A 44 -23.32 -13.01 -14.79
CA VAL A 44 -21.97 -13.56 -14.56
C VAL A 44 -22.01 -14.27 -13.23
N GLU A 45 -21.99 -15.60 -13.24
CA GLU A 45 -21.74 -16.40 -12.03
C GLU A 45 -20.57 -15.78 -11.29
N GLN A 46 -20.64 -15.76 -9.97
CA GLN A 46 -19.57 -15.24 -9.11
C GLN A 46 -18.26 -15.93 -9.51
N ARG A 47 -17.53 -15.31 -10.42
CA ARG A 47 -16.27 -15.87 -10.92
C ARG A 47 -15.29 -15.85 -9.78
N ASP A 48 -14.85 -17.02 -9.38
CA ASP A 48 -13.60 -17.13 -8.63
C ASP A 48 -12.51 -16.50 -9.53
N LEU A 49 -12.08 -15.30 -9.17
CA LEU A 49 -11.04 -14.59 -9.92
C LEU A 49 -9.69 -15.31 -9.85
N GLY A 50 -9.64 -16.43 -9.09
CA GLY A 50 -8.48 -17.31 -8.98
C GLY A 50 -7.34 -16.70 -8.18
N GLY A 51 -7.60 -15.69 -7.35
CA GLY A 51 -6.59 -14.99 -6.57
C GLY A 51 -7.17 -13.94 -5.63
N TRP A 52 -6.32 -13.07 -5.14
CA TRP A 52 -6.68 -11.97 -4.25
C TRP A 52 -6.70 -10.65 -5.03
N ILE A 53 -7.65 -9.78 -4.72
CA ILE A 53 -7.71 -8.44 -5.30
C ILE A 53 -6.80 -7.53 -4.47
N VAL A 54 -5.74 -7.02 -5.07
CA VAL A 54 -4.88 -6.00 -4.46
C VAL A 54 -5.28 -4.65 -5.02
N THR A 55 -5.72 -3.74 -4.17
CA THR A 55 -6.18 -2.40 -4.57
C THR A 55 -5.28 -1.33 -3.97
N GLN A 56 -4.77 -0.43 -4.83
CA GLN A 56 -4.09 0.80 -4.44
C GLN A 56 -5.12 1.91 -4.30
N TYR A 57 -5.19 2.55 -3.14
CA TYR A 57 -6.04 3.74 -2.91
C TYR A 57 -5.16 4.97 -2.83
N GLY A 58 -5.53 6.00 -3.56
CA GLY A 58 -4.82 7.27 -3.53
C GLY A 58 -5.62 8.38 -2.86
N PRO A 59 -4.92 9.43 -2.42
CA PRO A 59 -5.54 10.70 -2.10
C PRO A 59 -5.90 11.45 -3.37
N ASN A 60 -6.80 12.41 -3.26
CA ASN A 60 -7.08 13.35 -4.35
C ASN A 60 -5.92 14.34 -4.56
N ALA A 61 -4.95 14.39 -3.65
CA ALA A 61 -3.73 15.18 -3.73
C ALA A 61 -2.67 14.67 -2.74
N GLY A 62 -1.39 14.80 -3.07
CA GLY A 62 -0.26 14.47 -2.20
C GLY A 62 0.29 13.04 -2.39
N PHE A 63 1.15 12.64 -1.46
CA PHE A 63 1.80 11.34 -1.42
C PHE A 63 1.22 10.53 -0.27
N SER A 64 0.75 9.32 -0.51
CA SER A 64 0.15 8.51 0.53
C SER A 64 0.14 7.05 0.12
N MET A 65 0.42 6.17 1.04
CA MET A 65 0.36 4.74 0.80
C MET A 65 -0.85 4.15 1.50
N CYS A 66 -1.71 3.49 0.75
CA CYS A 66 -2.83 2.73 1.27
C CYS A 66 -3.22 1.65 0.27
N TYR A 67 -3.11 0.40 0.68
CA TYR A 67 -3.52 -0.75 -0.11
C TYR A 67 -4.46 -1.65 0.67
N THR A 68 -5.33 -2.35 -0.06
CA THR A 68 -6.08 -3.48 0.48
C THR A 68 -5.75 -4.76 -0.28
N ILE A 69 -5.84 -5.89 0.42
CA ILE A 69 -5.86 -7.20 -0.21
C ILE A 69 -7.15 -7.89 0.25
N GLU A 70 -7.94 -8.31 -0.71
CA GLU A 70 -9.26 -8.90 -0.48
C GLU A 70 -9.29 -10.33 -1.05
N ASP A 71 -9.81 -11.26 -0.27
CA ASP A 71 -10.10 -12.60 -0.77
C ASP A 71 -11.52 -12.73 -1.34
N LYS A 72 -11.85 -13.90 -1.89
CA LYS A 72 -13.19 -14.21 -2.44
C LYS A 72 -14.32 -14.15 -1.41
N ASP A 73 -14.01 -14.27 -0.12
CA ASP A 73 -14.96 -14.27 0.99
C ASP A 73 -15.09 -12.89 1.63
N ASN A 74 -14.55 -11.84 0.98
CA ASN A 74 -14.58 -10.45 1.41
C ASN A 74 -13.82 -10.18 2.72
N ASN A 75 -12.86 -11.04 3.09
CA ASN A 75 -11.93 -10.77 4.17
C ASN A 75 -10.88 -9.76 3.71
N LEU A 76 -10.38 -8.95 4.65
CA LEU A 76 -9.59 -7.76 4.37
C LEU A 76 -8.22 -7.79 5.05
N ILE A 77 -7.17 -7.56 4.27
CA ILE A 77 -5.87 -7.09 4.77
C ILE A 77 -5.71 -5.63 4.35
N ILE A 78 -5.16 -4.80 5.24
CA ILE A 78 -4.80 -3.41 4.92
C ILE A 78 -3.29 -3.25 5.04
N ILE A 79 -2.69 -2.50 4.11
CA ILE A 79 -1.30 -2.09 4.15
C ILE A 79 -1.28 -0.57 4.20
N ASP A 80 -0.75 -0.02 5.30
CA ASP A 80 -0.78 1.40 5.65
C ASP A 80 -2.20 1.98 5.76
N GLY A 81 -2.38 3.27 5.61
CA GLY A 81 -3.69 3.91 5.74
C GLY A 81 -3.71 5.36 5.26
N GLY A 82 -2.54 5.95 5.03
CA GLY A 82 -2.43 7.33 4.58
C GLY A 82 -2.51 8.37 5.71
N TYR A 83 -2.69 9.62 5.30
CA TYR A 83 -2.81 10.78 6.19
C TYR A 83 -4.13 10.78 6.99
N SER A 84 -4.22 11.62 8.02
CA SER A 84 -5.42 11.81 8.84
C SER A 84 -6.69 12.08 8.01
N TRP A 85 -6.63 12.92 6.98
CA TRP A 85 -7.80 13.21 6.13
C TRP A 85 -8.28 12.02 5.27
N HIS A 86 -7.57 10.88 5.31
CA HIS A 86 -8.03 9.62 4.69
C HIS A 86 -8.83 8.73 5.64
N GLU A 87 -8.92 9.07 6.92
CA GLU A 87 -9.56 8.27 7.95
C GLU A 87 -10.98 7.84 7.56
N GLU A 88 -11.83 8.80 7.18
CA GLU A 88 -13.22 8.50 6.80
C GLU A 88 -13.33 7.58 5.58
N LYS A 89 -12.46 7.77 4.60
CA LYS A 89 -12.38 6.89 3.43
C LYS A 89 -11.96 5.48 3.84
N LEU A 90 -10.96 5.38 4.70
CA LEU A 90 -10.47 4.09 5.20
C LEU A 90 -11.54 3.38 6.06
N ARG A 91 -12.25 4.12 6.92
CA ARG A 91 -13.40 3.61 7.66
C ARG A 91 -14.51 3.11 6.73
N ALA A 92 -14.77 3.81 5.62
CA ALA A 92 -15.76 3.36 4.64
C ALA A 92 -15.34 2.04 3.96
N ILE A 93 -14.04 1.88 3.64
CA ILE A 93 -13.49 0.62 3.15
C ILE A 93 -13.71 -0.49 4.19
N ILE A 94 -13.34 -0.27 5.44
CA ILE A 94 -13.47 -1.28 6.50
C ILE A 94 -14.95 -1.63 6.75
N ARG A 95 -15.85 -0.64 6.74
CA ARG A 95 -17.30 -0.89 6.86
C ARG A 95 -17.83 -1.80 5.75
N ALA A 96 -17.34 -1.62 4.53
CA ALA A 96 -17.73 -2.48 3.41
C ALA A 96 -17.30 -3.96 3.58
N HIS A 97 -16.33 -4.21 4.48
CA HIS A 97 -15.85 -5.53 4.88
C HIS A 97 -16.37 -5.96 6.28
N GLY A 98 -17.56 -5.49 6.67
CA GLY A 98 -18.19 -5.88 7.93
C GLY A 98 -17.51 -5.33 9.19
N ASN A 99 -16.79 -4.22 9.12
CA ASN A 99 -15.98 -3.65 10.20
C ASN A 99 -14.88 -4.60 10.71
N HIS A 100 -14.35 -5.44 9.83
CA HIS A 100 -13.36 -6.44 10.21
C HIS A 100 -12.11 -6.35 9.32
N VAL A 101 -10.93 -6.35 9.95
CA VAL A 101 -9.62 -6.37 9.31
C VAL A 101 -8.87 -7.59 9.84
N THR A 102 -8.60 -8.56 8.98
CA THR A 102 -7.87 -9.79 9.36
C THR A 102 -6.40 -9.48 9.70
N ALA A 103 -5.77 -8.63 8.92
CA ALA A 103 -4.41 -8.16 9.20
C ALA A 103 -4.23 -6.72 8.76
N TRP A 104 -3.55 -5.93 9.60
CA TRP A 104 -3.12 -4.58 9.24
C TRP A 104 -1.61 -4.50 9.29
N ILE A 105 -0.98 -4.29 8.15
CA ILE A 105 0.47 -4.18 8.01
C ILE A 105 0.79 -2.68 7.91
N VAL A 106 1.55 -2.16 8.88
CA VAL A 106 1.98 -0.75 8.86
C VAL A 106 3.46 -0.69 8.58
N THR A 107 3.80 -0.11 7.44
CA THR A 107 5.14 -0.22 6.88
C THR A 107 6.09 0.85 7.34
N SER A 108 5.59 2.01 7.77
CA SER A 108 6.42 3.15 8.12
C SER A 108 5.75 4.02 9.19
N PRO A 109 6.50 4.56 10.17
CA PRO A 109 6.00 5.46 11.19
C PRO A 109 5.91 6.91 10.66
N ILE A 110 5.46 7.08 9.42
CA ILE A 110 5.33 8.38 8.74
C ILE A 110 3.85 8.72 8.58
N ASP A 111 3.50 9.98 8.74
CA ASP A 111 2.11 10.45 8.70
C ASP A 111 1.39 10.13 7.38
N SER A 112 2.10 10.17 6.24
CA SER A 112 1.55 9.78 4.94
C SER A 112 1.23 8.27 4.80
N ASN A 113 1.67 7.45 5.75
CA ASN A 113 1.43 6.01 5.77
C ASN A 113 0.50 5.59 6.90
N ALA A 114 0.70 6.13 8.11
CA ALA A 114 0.14 5.57 9.32
C ALA A 114 -0.80 6.50 10.09
N HIS A 115 -1.07 7.73 9.63
CA HIS A 115 -1.85 8.68 10.44
C HIS A 115 -3.30 8.20 10.61
N ALA A 116 -4.00 7.88 9.51
CA ALA A 116 -5.37 7.38 9.59
C ALA A 116 -5.47 6.06 10.38
N PHE A 117 -4.46 5.20 10.30
CA PHE A 117 -4.36 4.00 11.15
C PHE A 117 -4.34 4.36 12.63
N CYS A 118 -3.48 5.30 13.04
CA CYS A 118 -3.40 5.74 14.44
C CYS A 118 -4.72 6.33 14.95
N GLU A 119 -5.40 7.13 14.15
CA GLU A 119 -6.71 7.73 14.51
C GLU A 119 -7.78 6.65 14.66
N ILE A 120 -7.81 5.66 13.76
CA ILE A 120 -8.74 4.53 13.85
C ILE A 120 -8.48 3.68 15.10
N LEU A 121 -7.23 3.46 15.49
CA LEU A 121 -6.92 2.73 16.72
C LEU A 121 -7.32 3.52 17.98
N GLN A 122 -7.21 4.83 17.96
CA GLN A 122 -7.63 5.69 19.08
C GLN A 122 -9.15 5.73 19.26
N ASP A 123 -9.91 5.60 18.17
CA ASP A 123 -11.38 5.52 18.18
C ASP A 123 -11.86 4.47 17.16
N LYS A 124 -11.91 3.22 17.59
CA LYS A 124 -12.23 2.09 16.69
C LYS A 124 -13.65 2.09 16.15
N GLN A 125 -14.62 2.72 16.79
CA GLN A 125 -16.03 2.76 16.36
C GLN A 125 -16.59 1.38 15.96
N GLY A 126 -16.21 0.34 16.71
CA GLY A 126 -16.65 -1.03 16.45
C GLY A 126 -15.85 -1.80 15.39
N ILE A 127 -14.78 -1.22 14.86
CA ILE A 127 -13.84 -1.93 13.98
C ILE A 127 -13.08 -2.98 14.79
N GLN A 128 -13.04 -4.20 14.24
CA GLN A 128 -12.27 -5.33 14.77
C GLN A 128 -11.03 -5.54 13.92
N ILE A 129 -9.88 -5.69 14.57
CA ILE A 129 -8.61 -5.95 13.91
C ILE A 129 -8.02 -7.18 14.59
N ASP A 130 -7.81 -8.26 13.84
CA ASP A 130 -7.31 -9.50 14.43
C ASP A 130 -5.82 -9.39 14.74
N GLN A 131 -5.03 -8.84 13.80
CA GLN A 131 -3.59 -8.75 13.94
C GLN A 131 -3.02 -7.48 13.31
N ILE A 132 -2.06 -6.86 13.97
CA ILE A 132 -1.26 -5.75 13.45
C ILE A 132 0.17 -6.24 13.30
N TYR A 133 0.78 -6.01 12.13
CA TYR A 133 2.18 -6.29 11.85
C TYR A 133 2.92 -4.98 11.55
N THR A 134 4.03 -4.75 12.24
CA THR A 134 4.85 -3.55 12.03
C THR A 134 6.27 -3.76 12.56
N MET A 135 7.18 -2.80 12.32
CA MET A 135 8.50 -2.79 12.94
C MET A 135 8.43 -2.35 14.40
N HIS A 136 9.40 -2.80 15.19
CA HIS A 136 9.63 -2.25 16.52
C HIS A 136 10.58 -1.04 16.43
N ILE A 137 10.25 0.03 17.13
CA ILE A 137 11.13 1.21 17.26
C ILE A 137 11.40 1.40 18.75
N ASN A 138 12.60 1.03 19.19
CA ASN A 138 13.01 1.18 20.58
C ASN A 138 13.42 2.63 20.90
N ASP A 139 13.73 2.91 22.18
CA ASP A 139 14.05 4.27 22.63
C ASP A 139 15.35 4.80 22.05
N GLU A 140 16.34 3.93 21.78
CA GLU A 140 17.61 4.32 21.16
C GLU A 140 17.41 4.69 19.69
N GLN A 141 16.66 3.90 18.95
CA GLN A 141 16.28 4.18 17.56
C GLN A 141 15.49 5.48 17.45
N TYR A 142 14.51 5.68 18.34
CA TYR A 142 13.75 6.93 18.37
C TYR A 142 14.65 8.14 18.70
N ALA A 143 15.55 8.02 19.67
CA ALA A 143 16.48 9.09 20.01
C ALA A 143 17.43 9.42 18.84
N THR A 144 17.85 8.41 18.08
CA THR A 144 18.65 8.59 16.86
C THR A 144 17.86 9.31 15.78
N CYS A 145 16.60 8.92 15.57
CA CYS A 145 15.70 9.60 14.64
C CYS A 145 15.51 11.07 14.99
N LEU A 146 15.29 11.40 16.28
CA LEU A 146 15.17 12.79 16.75
C LEU A 146 16.45 13.61 16.52
N ARG A 147 17.61 13.01 16.78
CA ARG A 147 18.91 13.69 16.64
C ARG A 147 19.20 14.06 15.18
N ASP A 148 18.89 13.17 14.25
CA ASP A 148 19.31 13.24 12.86
C ASP A 148 18.22 13.82 11.94
N ALA A 149 17.02 14.08 12.48
CA ALA A 149 15.88 14.60 11.76
C ALA A 149 16.13 15.98 11.11
N LYS A 150 15.61 16.16 9.91
CA LYS A 150 15.56 17.47 9.24
C LYS A 150 14.32 18.25 9.73
N GLU A 151 14.33 19.58 9.62
CA GLU A 151 13.26 20.45 10.08
C GLU A 151 11.86 20.12 9.54
N TRP A 152 11.78 19.48 8.39
CA TRP A 152 10.51 19.12 7.74
C TRP A 152 9.99 17.74 8.14
N GLN A 153 10.79 16.90 8.82
CA GLN A 153 10.40 15.57 9.27
C GLN A 153 9.50 15.67 10.51
N ASN A 154 8.40 14.94 10.49
CA ASN A 154 7.42 14.94 11.60
C ASN A 154 7.78 13.86 12.64
N THR A 155 8.78 14.14 13.46
CA THR A 155 9.22 13.19 14.50
C THR A 155 8.22 13.04 15.64
N ASP A 156 7.34 14.03 15.89
CA ASP A 156 6.25 13.91 16.86
C ASP A 156 5.27 12.81 16.45
N PHE A 157 5.10 12.60 15.14
CA PHE A 157 4.28 11.52 14.63
C PHE A 157 4.89 10.14 14.95
N VAL A 158 6.22 10.00 14.88
CA VAL A 158 6.90 8.75 15.26
C VAL A 158 6.60 8.40 16.72
N GLN A 159 6.61 9.39 17.61
CA GLN A 159 6.24 9.19 19.00
C GLN A 159 4.76 8.78 19.16
N MET A 160 3.86 9.49 18.50
CA MET A 160 2.42 9.18 18.53
C MET A 160 2.16 7.74 18.01
N PHE A 161 2.86 7.32 16.96
CA PHE A 161 2.77 5.97 16.41
C PHE A 161 3.18 4.92 17.44
N ARG A 162 4.34 5.10 18.11
CA ARG A 162 4.82 4.21 19.18
C ARG A 162 3.80 4.10 20.31
N GLU A 163 3.35 5.24 20.86
CA GLU A 163 2.38 5.30 21.95
C GLU A 163 1.01 4.69 21.59
N THR A 164 0.64 4.75 20.31
CA THR A 164 -0.60 4.12 19.83
C THR A 164 -0.48 2.61 19.84
N LEU A 165 0.64 2.08 19.35
CA LEU A 165 0.89 0.64 19.33
C LEU A 165 1.03 0.02 20.71
N GLU A 166 1.62 0.73 21.68
CA GLU A 166 1.76 0.27 23.06
C GLU A 166 0.41 -0.05 23.75
N LYS A 167 -0.67 0.58 23.30
CA LYS A 167 -2.02 0.36 23.82
C LYS A 167 -2.71 -0.87 23.24
N GLU A 168 -2.17 -1.41 22.14
CA GLU A 168 -2.74 -2.55 21.44
C GLU A 168 -2.10 -3.87 21.91
N LYS A 169 -2.92 -4.93 21.97
CA LYS A 169 -2.47 -6.24 22.45
C LYS A 169 -2.15 -7.22 21.32
N ASN A 170 -2.63 -6.92 20.14
CA ASN A 170 -2.56 -7.76 18.95
C ASN A 170 -1.52 -7.24 17.95
N VAL A 171 -0.39 -6.72 18.46
CA VAL A 171 0.73 -6.25 17.64
C VAL A 171 1.81 -7.32 17.60
N SER A 172 2.22 -7.69 16.40
CA SER A 172 3.44 -8.46 16.14
C SER A 172 4.50 -7.55 15.56
N TYR A 173 5.55 -7.34 16.30
CA TYR A 173 6.74 -6.67 15.80
C TYR A 173 7.57 -7.65 14.99
N ILE A 174 7.66 -7.37 13.70
CA ILE A 174 8.35 -8.21 12.70
C ILE A 174 9.68 -7.60 12.31
N LYS A 175 10.62 -8.45 11.93
CA LYS A 175 11.98 -8.09 11.53
C LYS A 175 12.37 -8.79 10.24
N GLU A 176 13.53 -8.45 9.70
CA GLU A 176 14.10 -9.11 8.52
C GLU A 176 14.10 -10.64 8.68
N ASP A 177 13.79 -11.33 7.60
CA ASP A 177 13.60 -12.77 7.47
C ASP A 177 12.37 -13.39 8.17
N ASP A 178 11.60 -12.61 8.93
CA ASP A 178 10.34 -13.11 9.47
C ASP A 178 9.35 -13.43 8.34
N GLN A 179 8.55 -14.47 8.59
CA GLN A 179 7.49 -14.92 7.70
C GLN A 179 6.19 -15.09 8.48
N PHE A 180 5.09 -14.75 7.86
CA PHE A 180 3.76 -14.97 8.41
C PHE A 180 2.75 -15.24 7.29
N GLU A 181 1.59 -15.73 7.66
CA GLU A 181 0.49 -16.00 6.73
C GLU A 181 -0.75 -15.20 7.13
N ALA A 182 -1.46 -14.67 6.13
CA ALA A 182 -2.78 -14.06 6.28
C ALA A 182 -3.61 -14.29 5.03
N LEU A 183 -4.88 -14.66 5.17
CA LEU A 183 -5.82 -14.96 4.07
C LEU A 183 -5.28 -15.99 3.05
N GLY A 184 -4.39 -16.91 3.48
CA GLY A 184 -3.78 -17.90 2.60
C GLY A 184 -2.67 -17.34 1.70
N LEU A 185 -2.23 -16.10 1.94
CA LEU A 185 -1.03 -15.50 1.37
C LEU A 185 0.14 -15.67 2.33
N SER A 186 1.34 -15.89 1.78
CA SER A 186 2.58 -15.88 2.55
C SER A 186 3.26 -14.53 2.42
N PHE A 187 3.72 -14.01 3.54
CA PHE A 187 4.45 -12.74 3.64
C PHE A 187 5.88 -13.04 4.10
N LYS A 188 6.86 -12.45 3.43
CA LYS A 188 8.26 -12.49 3.83
C LYS A 188 8.81 -11.08 3.98
N VAL A 189 9.36 -10.78 5.15
CA VAL A 189 10.01 -9.50 5.44
C VAL A 189 11.44 -9.54 4.90
N LEU A 190 11.78 -8.59 4.03
CA LEU A 190 13.11 -8.44 3.46
C LEU A 190 13.92 -7.32 4.13
N HIS A 191 13.24 -6.41 4.84
CA HIS A 191 13.87 -5.40 5.67
C HIS A 191 12.88 -4.85 6.71
N ALA A 192 13.39 -4.51 7.86
CA ALA A 192 12.75 -3.74 8.92
C ALA A 192 13.81 -2.87 9.59
N TRP A 193 13.41 -1.93 10.43
CA TRP A 193 14.33 -1.04 11.13
C TRP A 193 15.37 -1.84 11.93
N ASP A 194 16.64 -1.66 11.61
CA ASP A 194 17.80 -2.39 12.12
C ASP A 194 19.02 -1.48 12.31
N ASP A 195 20.14 -2.07 12.72
CA ASP A 195 21.39 -1.35 12.97
C ASP A 195 21.95 -0.69 11.69
N GLU A 196 21.72 -1.25 10.50
CA GLU A 196 22.13 -0.64 9.24
C GLU A 196 21.33 0.62 8.93
N THR A 197 20.03 0.62 9.23
CA THR A 197 19.19 1.82 9.16
C THR A 197 19.76 2.93 10.03
N ASP A 198 20.14 2.61 11.27
CA ASP A 198 20.75 3.56 12.21
C ASP A 198 22.13 4.02 11.75
N ALA A 199 22.93 3.14 11.14
CA ALA A 199 24.26 3.45 10.62
C ALA A 199 24.24 4.40 9.42
N ILE A 200 23.18 4.44 8.62
CA ILE A 200 23.01 5.41 7.54
C ILE A 200 22.92 6.84 8.09
N GLY A 201 22.30 7.02 9.26
CA GLY A 201 22.31 8.29 10.00
C GLY A 201 21.43 9.38 9.40
N GLU A 202 20.56 9.06 8.47
CA GLU A 202 19.58 10.00 7.91
C GLU A 202 18.30 9.30 7.48
N TYR A 203 17.15 9.99 7.63
CA TYR A 203 15.84 9.49 7.22
C TYR A 203 15.49 8.11 7.80
N GLN A 204 15.78 7.90 9.09
CA GLN A 204 15.60 6.60 9.73
C GLN A 204 14.15 6.10 9.65
N GLU A 205 13.16 6.98 9.84
CA GLU A 205 11.74 6.64 9.74
C GLU A 205 11.31 6.25 8.31
N TYR A 206 12.09 6.68 7.30
CA TYR A 206 11.94 6.23 5.91
C TYR A 206 12.70 4.93 5.68
N ASN A 207 13.99 4.92 6.00
CA ASN A 207 14.88 3.80 5.73
C ASN A 207 14.58 2.58 6.60
N GLY A 208 14.01 2.77 7.80
CA GLY A 208 13.51 1.70 8.67
C GLY A 208 12.14 1.14 8.29
N SER A 209 11.58 1.56 7.16
CA SER A 209 10.30 1.03 6.69
C SER A 209 10.38 -0.46 6.39
N LEU A 210 9.28 -1.18 6.63
CA LEU A 210 9.18 -2.58 6.22
C LEU A 210 9.26 -2.70 4.70
N CYS A 211 10.21 -3.51 4.23
CA CYS A 211 10.19 -4.05 2.87
C CYS A 211 9.76 -5.50 2.96
N PHE A 212 8.75 -5.89 2.23
CA PHE A 212 8.25 -7.27 2.29
C PHE A 212 7.66 -7.72 0.96
N GLN A 213 7.67 -9.02 0.76
CA GLN A 213 7.07 -9.67 -0.39
C GLN A 213 5.82 -10.44 0.02
N VAL A 214 4.78 -10.31 -0.78
CA VAL A 214 3.53 -11.06 -0.67
C VAL A 214 3.53 -12.12 -1.77
N GLN A 215 3.39 -13.37 -1.39
CA GLN A 215 3.35 -14.51 -2.31
C GLN A 215 1.94 -15.07 -2.38
N GLY A 216 1.34 -15.00 -3.57
CA GLY A 216 0.17 -15.77 -3.95
C GLY A 216 0.52 -17.19 -4.40
N LYS A 217 -0.35 -17.86 -5.14
CA LYS A 217 -0.11 -19.20 -5.65
C LYS A 217 0.96 -19.23 -6.76
N GLU A 218 0.97 -18.22 -7.61
CA GLU A 218 1.79 -18.16 -8.83
C GLU A 218 2.59 -16.87 -8.94
N GLN A 219 2.12 -15.79 -8.32
CA GLN A 219 2.64 -14.44 -8.49
C GLN A 219 3.08 -13.84 -7.16
N LYS A 220 3.94 -12.85 -7.25
CA LYS A 220 4.50 -12.11 -6.13
C LYS A 220 4.31 -10.63 -6.29
N MET A 221 4.08 -9.96 -5.18
CA MET A 221 4.10 -8.50 -5.07
C MET A 221 5.10 -8.06 -4.02
N LEU A 222 5.98 -7.13 -4.39
CA LEU A 222 6.98 -6.54 -3.52
C LEU A 222 6.55 -5.14 -3.10
N PHE A 223 6.61 -4.86 -1.81
CA PHE A 223 6.43 -3.54 -1.23
C PHE A 223 7.78 -3.00 -0.75
N LEU A 224 8.27 -1.93 -1.40
CA LEU A 224 9.51 -1.24 -1.03
C LEU A 224 9.25 -0.11 -0.02
N SER A 225 8.00 0.24 0.20
CA SER A 225 7.52 1.23 1.16
C SER A 225 8.22 2.59 1.03
N LYS A 226 8.70 3.17 2.12
CA LYS A 226 9.34 4.50 2.13
C LYS A 226 10.87 4.46 2.03
N MET A 227 11.47 3.29 1.92
CA MET A 227 12.93 3.21 1.84
C MET A 227 13.51 4.10 0.75
N THR A 228 14.65 4.71 1.03
CA THR A 228 15.36 5.57 0.08
C THR A 228 16.59 4.87 -0.51
N GLN A 229 17.22 5.48 -1.50
CA GLN A 229 18.35 4.91 -2.24
C GLN A 229 19.48 4.32 -1.38
N PRO A 230 19.89 4.90 -0.24
CA PRO A 230 20.92 4.32 0.62
C PRO A 230 20.66 2.87 1.08
N MET A 231 19.39 2.43 1.10
CA MET A 231 19.04 1.05 1.46
C MET A 231 19.24 0.03 0.34
N GLU A 232 19.39 0.47 -0.90
CA GLU A 232 19.53 -0.43 -2.06
C GLU A 232 20.72 -1.42 -1.93
N PRO A 233 21.94 -1.01 -1.51
CA PRO A 233 23.07 -1.93 -1.37
C PRO A 233 22.78 -3.09 -0.40
N TYR A 234 22.04 -2.82 0.68
CA TYR A 234 21.68 -3.82 1.69
C TYR A 234 20.67 -4.82 1.14
N LEU A 235 19.62 -4.35 0.47
CA LEU A 235 18.65 -5.23 -0.19
C LEU A 235 19.32 -6.13 -1.23
N LYS A 236 20.20 -5.57 -2.06
CA LYS A 236 20.93 -6.33 -3.09
C LYS A 236 21.90 -7.35 -2.47
N ALA A 237 22.60 -7.00 -1.40
CA ALA A 237 23.56 -7.89 -0.77
C ALA A 237 22.89 -9.09 -0.08
N ARG A 238 21.69 -8.90 0.48
CA ARG A 238 21.02 -9.92 1.30
C ARG A 238 19.93 -10.68 0.54
N HIS A 239 19.20 -10.01 -0.34
CA HIS A 239 17.95 -10.54 -0.90
C HIS A 239 17.89 -10.52 -2.44
N ALA A 240 19.03 -10.34 -3.16
CA ALA A 240 19.03 -10.22 -4.62
C ALA A 240 18.22 -11.34 -5.32
N ASP A 241 18.35 -12.59 -4.87
CA ASP A 241 17.68 -13.76 -5.43
C ASP A 241 16.18 -13.83 -5.07
N GLU A 242 15.73 -13.04 -4.08
CA GLU A 242 14.37 -13.05 -3.57
C GLU A 242 13.53 -11.88 -4.10
N LEU A 243 14.16 -10.83 -4.62
CA LEU A 243 13.48 -9.60 -5.07
C LEU A 243 12.52 -9.82 -6.24
N LYS A 244 12.71 -10.86 -7.06
CA LYS A 244 11.89 -11.09 -8.25
C LYS A 244 10.39 -11.11 -7.91
N SER A 245 9.61 -10.24 -8.56
CA SER A 245 8.19 -10.05 -8.30
C SER A 245 7.46 -9.58 -9.55
N ASP A 246 6.22 -9.99 -9.73
CA ASP A 246 5.36 -9.63 -10.86
C ASP A 246 4.84 -8.20 -10.73
N TYR A 247 4.61 -7.78 -9.49
CA TYR A 247 4.15 -6.47 -9.11
C TYR A 247 5.11 -5.84 -8.11
N VAL A 248 5.32 -4.53 -8.19
CA VAL A 248 6.10 -3.79 -7.19
C VAL A 248 5.42 -2.46 -6.84
N GLN A 249 5.34 -2.15 -5.57
CA GLN A 249 5.09 -0.80 -5.09
C GLN A 249 6.43 -0.08 -5.05
N ALA A 250 6.55 1.03 -5.79
CA ALA A 250 7.80 1.80 -5.92
C ALA A 250 8.18 2.45 -4.59
N ASN A 251 9.48 2.37 -4.26
CA ASN A 251 9.99 2.97 -3.03
C ASN A 251 9.68 4.47 -2.96
N ASN A 252 9.40 4.93 -1.77
CA ASN A 252 9.13 6.34 -1.45
C ASN A 252 8.24 7.05 -2.48
N ASN A 253 7.11 6.44 -2.84
CA ASN A 253 6.14 6.94 -3.83
C ASN A 253 6.71 7.12 -5.25
N GLY A 254 7.93 6.65 -5.53
CA GLY A 254 8.68 6.88 -6.75
C GLY A 254 9.67 8.03 -6.68
N GLU A 255 9.81 8.68 -5.52
CA GLU A 255 10.82 9.72 -5.26
C GLU A 255 12.09 9.13 -4.63
N TRP A 256 13.22 9.83 -4.72
CA TRP A 256 14.53 9.40 -4.20
C TRP A 256 14.82 7.94 -4.52
N THR A 257 14.77 7.66 -5.78
CA THR A 257 14.57 6.33 -6.31
C THR A 257 15.82 5.47 -6.21
N MET A 258 15.55 4.21 -5.93
CA MET A 258 16.52 3.15 -6.13
C MET A 258 16.86 3.01 -7.61
N SER A 259 18.01 2.42 -7.89
CA SER A 259 18.55 2.36 -9.26
C SER A 259 17.72 1.47 -10.19
N GLY A 260 17.88 1.68 -11.49
CA GLY A 260 17.36 0.77 -12.51
C GLY A 260 17.88 -0.66 -12.36
N ASP A 261 19.07 -0.85 -11.76
CA ASP A 261 19.62 -2.19 -11.52
C ASP A 261 18.82 -2.97 -10.48
N LEU A 262 18.30 -2.31 -9.43
CA LEU A 262 17.40 -2.96 -8.49
C LEU A 262 16.11 -3.39 -9.19
N TYR A 263 15.50 -2.50 -9.97
CA TYR A 263 14.28 -2.82 -10.71
C TYR A 263 14.52 -3.90 -11.79
N ASN A 264 15.74 -4.03 -12.33
CA ASN A 264 16.10 -5.17 -13.19
C ASN A 264 16.10 -6.50 -12.42
N LEU A 265 16.54 -6.52 -11.15
CA LEU A 265 16.47 -7.71 -10.30
C LEU A 265 15.01 -8.05 -9.95
N ILE A 266 14.20 -7.06 -9.63
CA ILE A 266 12.77 -7.24 -9.35
C ILE A 266 12.04 -7.75 -10.60
N SER A 267 12.38 -7.21 -11.77
CA SER A 267 11.82 -7.59 -13.08
C SER A 267 10.28 -7.58 -13.13
N PRO A 268 9.60 -6.51 -12.69
CA PRO A 268 8.16 -6.46 -12.56
C PRO A 268 7.47 -6.27 -13.90
N SER A 269 6.23 -6.76 -14.01
CA SER A 269 5.32 -6.44 -15.11
C SER A 269 4.55 -5.15 -14.87
N TYR A 270 4.30 -4.84 -13.58
CA TYR A 270 3.55 -3.66 -13.15
C TYR A 270 4.25 -2.98 -11.96
N VAL A 271 4.27 -1.66 -11.99
CA VAL A 271 4.76 -0.81 -10.90
C VAL A 271 3.63 0.08 -10.41
N PHE A 272 3.36 0.06 -9.11
CA PHE A 272 2.47 0.99 -8.44
C PHE A 272 3.28 2.17 -7.93
N MET A 273 2.90 3.38 -8.32
CA MET A 273 3.49 4.63 -7.83
C MET A 273 2.46 5.36 -6.97
N ASP A 274 2.79 5.58 -5.70
CA ASP A 274 1.91 6.24 -4.74
C ASP A 274 1.98 7.76 -4.85
N CYS A 275 1.85 8.26 -6.08
CA CYS A 275 1.87 9.66 -6.43
C CYS A 275 0.97 9.93 -7.64
N GLY A 276 0.62 11.20 -7.84
CA GLY A 276 -0.18 11.64 -8.98
C GLY A 276 0.66 11.92 -10.23
N GLU A 277 -0.01 12.03 -11.40
CA GLU A 277 0.63 12.27 -12.69
C GLU A 277 1.51 13.53 -12.69
N ARG A 278 1.12 14.55 -11.93
CA ARG A 278 1.90 15.80 -11.86
C ARG A 278 3.33 15.57 -11.36
N THR A 279 3.54 14.66 -10.43
CA THR A 279 4.88 14.34 -9.89
C THR A 279 5.69 13.44 -10.82
N MET A 280 5.01 12.76 -11.75
CA MET A 280 5.61 11.94 -12.79
C MET A 280 5.88 12.72 -14.09
N SER A 281 5.75 14.05 -14.08
CA SER A 281 6.02 14.90 -15.25
C SER A 281 7.46 15.46 -15.20
N PRO A 282 8.07 15.78 -16.38
CA PRO A 282 9.38 16.41 -16.42
C PRO A 282 9.45 17.78 -15.73
N GLU A 283 8.29 18.44 -15.60
CA GLU A 283 8.15 19.75 -15.00
C GLU A 283 8.06 19.71 -13.46
N ALA A 284 7.97 18.52 -12.87
CA ALA A 284 7.94 18.33 -11.43
C ALA A 284 9.34 18.55 -10.82
N GLU A 285 9.83 19.78 -10.86
CA GLU A 285 11.10 20.17 -10.26
C GLU A 285 11.13 19.79 -8.76
N GLY A 286 12.18 19.04 -8.37
CA GLY A 286 12.38 18.62 -6.99
C GLY A 286 11.65 17.34 -6.57
N TYR A 287 10.79 16.79 -7.42
CA TYR A 287 10.13 15.50 -7.19
C TYR A 287 10.73 14.43 -8.11
N GLY A 288 11.45 13.48 -7.55
CA GLY A 288 12.23 12.49 -8.29
C GLY A 288 11.46 11.41 -9.05
N ALA A 289 10.12 11.44 -9.04
CA ALA A 289 9.26 10.39 -9.59
C ALA A 289 9.35 10.25 -11.13
N TRP A 290 9.67 11.34 -11.85
CA TRP A 290 9.83 11.31 -13.33
C TRP A 290 10.91 10.33 -13.79
N GLY A 291 12.03 10.25 -13.09
CA GLY A 291 13.14 9.36 -13.46
C GLY A 291 12.73 7.90 -13.50
N VAL A 292 12.07 7.43 -12.43
CA VAL A 292 11.56 6.05 -12.33
C VAL A 292 10.44 5.82 -13.32
N TYR A 293 9.48 6.73 -13.41
CA TYR A 293 8.38 6.62 -14.35
C TYR A 293 8.88 6.42 -15.79
N ASN A 294 9.78 7.29 -16.24
CA ASN A 294 10.36 7.21 -17.58
C ASN A 294 11.19 5.94 -17.79
N TYR A 295 11.95 5.52 -16.77
CA TYR A 295 12.67 4.25 -16.80
C TYR A 295 11.72 3.07 -17.00
N MET A 296 10.62 3.00 -16.22
CA MET A 296 9.61 1.92 -16.33
C MET A 296 8.99 1.88 -17.73
N LEU A 297 8.59 3.06 -18.26
CA LEU A 297 8.04 3.15 -19.62
C LEU A 297 9.04 2.67 -20.68
N SER A 298 10.32 3.05 -20.56
CA SER A 298 11.36 2.62 -21.50
C SER A 298 11.60 1.12 -21.54
N ARG A 299 11.22 0.41 -20.45
CA ARG A 299 11.30 -1.05 -20.32
C ARG A 299 10.00 -1.76 -20.67
N GLY A 300 8.96 -1.03 -21.06
CA GLY A 300 7.63 -1.59 -21.33
C GLY A 300 6.89 -2.05 -20.07
N ILE A 301 7.32 -1.63 -18.90
CA ILE A 301 6.67 -1.93 -17.62
C ILE A 301 5.45 -1.01 -17.47
N LYS A 302 4.32 -1.57 -17.07
CA LYS A 302 3.11 -0.79 -16.84
C LYS A 302 3.17 -0.07 -15.51
N VAL A 303 2.91 1.24 -15.54
CA VAL A 303 2.84 2.07 -14.34
C VAL A 303 1.38 2.34 -13.99
N LEU A 304 1.04 2.14 -12.73
CA LEU A 304 -0.24 2.45 -12.12
C LEU A 304 -0.03 3.56 -11.10
N SER A 305 -0.74 4.67 -11.23
CA SER A 305 -0.76 5.78 -10.27
C SER A 305 -2.20 6.06 -9.86
N TYR A 306 -2.42 6.76 -8.74
CA TYR A 306 -3.73 6.89 -8.14
C TYR A 306 -4.47 8.21 -8.45
N GLU A 307 -4.32 8.78 -9.62
CA GLU A 307 -4.90 10.11 -9.91
C GLU A 307 -6.42 10.19 -9.81
N THR A 308 -7.13 9.22 -10.36
CA THR A 308 -8.58 9.36 -10.54
C THR A 308 -9.42 8.23 -9.96
N VAL A 309 -8.92 7.01 -9.99
CA VAL A 309 -9.62 5.82 -9.50
C VAL A 309 -8.63 4.88 -8.81
N PRO A 310 -9.08 4.07 -7.85
CA PRO A 310 -8.23 3.04 -7.30
C PRO A 310 -7.74 2.09 -8.40
N ASN A 311 -6.44 1.81 -8.40
CA ASN A 311 -5.88 0.78 -9.26
C ASN A 311 -5.99 -0.57 -8.57
N TRP A 312 -6.23 -1.63 -9.34
CA TRP A 312 -6.28 -2.97 -8.78
C TRP A 312 -5.67 -4.01 -9.71
N VAL A 313 -5.18 -5.07 -9.12
CA VAL A 313 -4.68 -6.27 -9.81
C VAL A 313 -5.17 -7.51 -9.09
N ILE A 314 -5.12 -8.66 -9.77
CA ILE A 314 -5.36 -9.95 -9.16
C ILE A 314 -4.00 -10.60 -8.91
N LEU A 315 -3.68 -10.84 -7.64
CA LEU A 315 -2.52 -11.60 -7.21
C LEU A 315 -2.90 -13.09 -7.18
N ARG A 316 -2.34 -13.88 -8.08
CA ARG A 316 -2.59 -15.33 -8.21
C ARG A 316 -1.53 -16.18 -7.54
#